data_d6cd8f8cd294552878a89bdf9cdc21de
#
_entry.id   d6cd8f8cd294552878a89bdf9cdc21de
#
_cell.length_a   1.000
_cell.length_b   1.000
_cell.length_c   1.000
_cell.angle_alpha   90.00
_cell.angle_beta   90.00
_cell.angle_gamma   90.00
#
_symmetry.space_group_name_H-M   'P 1'
#
loop_
_entity.id
_entity.type
_entity.pdbx_description
1 polymer ?
#
loop_
_entity_poly.entity_id
_entity_poly.type
_entity_poly.pdbx_seq_one_letter_code
_entity_poly.pdbx_strand_id
1 'polypeptide(L)'
;MLARVFFSPKVGKSESPKDEENRKVRSWKSRKEKSDYVDKCYSQNPKASFGLFRLSDFRTKKRTTFEAMYLQQLSVINFKNYAEAGLTFSDGVNVFTGNNGAGKTNLLDAIHYLSLCKSYFNPIDSQQIKQGADFFIITGNFNKNGSNEAIACSVKRNQKKQFKRNKKDYQRLADHIGLFPLVMVSPYDISIIIEGSEERRKFIDNVISQTDNYYLDELINYNKVLVNRNALLKQIADTGRYDPALMEVYDEQLIASGAKIFEKRKTFMGSFTGIFDRHYSFLSDDAEEVELCYESQLLTDDFAGLLKKNMERDRFLERTSAGIHKDDLLFTIHGMPMKKFGSQGQQKSFLIALKLAQYSFLYQQNGFKPILLLDDIFDKLDDQRVTKLMQMISNHDFGQVFITDTNVSRVKSIFNAIGVDINLFKVKGGEIDA
;
A
#
# COMPACT_ATOMS: atom_id res chain seq x y z
N MET A 1 4.45 -58.77 10.93
CA MET A 1 3.60 -58.85 12.13
C MET A 1 2.90 -57.54 12.36
N LEU A 2 1.76 -57.46 11.94
CA LEU A 2 0.51 -56.76 12.26
C LEU A 2 0.52 -55.90 13.51
N ALA A 3 0.26 -54.58 13.34
CA ALA A 3 -0.38 -53.76 14.35
C ALA A 3 -1.45 -52.87 13.71
N ARG A 4 -2.69 -53.06 14.11
CA ARG A 4 -3.91 -52.38 13.68
C ARG A 4 -3.97 -50.95 14.20
N VAL A 5 -4.30 -50.01 13.31
CA VAL A 5 -4.69 -48.65 13.60
C VAL A 5 -6.21 -48.63 13.86
N PHE A 6 -6.63 -48.20 15.05
CA PHE A 6 -8.03 -47.89 15.36
C PHE A 6 -8.34 -46.43 15.01
N PHE A 7 -9.21 -46.26 14.04
CA PHE A 7 -9.93 -45.00 13.82
C PHE A 7 -11.17 -44.97 14.67
N SER A 8 -11.33 -43.98 15.54
CA SER A 8 -12.61 -43.64 16.17
C SER A 8 -13.28 -42.52 15.38
N PRO A 9 -14.54 -42.63 14.98
CA PRO A 9 -15.26 -41.56 14.33
C PRO A 9 -15.66 -40.50 15.36
N LYS A 10 -15.27 -39.22 15.10
CA LYS A 10 -15.83 -38.09 15.83
C LYS A 10 -17.31 -37.96 15.45
N VAL A 11 -18.17 -38.24 16.40
CA VAL A 11 -19.61 -37.97 16.33
C VAL A 11 -19.76 -36.43 16.27
N GLY A 12 -20.18 -35.94 15.12
CA GLY A 12 -20.60 -34.55 14.96
C GLY A 12 -21.87 -34.31 15.78
N LYS A 13 -21.83 -33.40 16.73
CA LYS A 13 -23.04 -32.92 17.41
C LYS A 13 -23.91 -32.24 16.37
N SER A 14 -25.10 -32.77 16.11
CA SER A 14 -26.12 -32.11 15.32
C SER A 14 -26.55 -30.84 16.05
N GLU A 15 -26.38 -29.69 15.39
CA GLU A 15 -26.88 -28.39 15.90
C GLU A 15 -28.42 -28.47 15.97
N SER A 16 -28.99 -27.86 17.00
CA SER A 16 -30.43 -27.81 17.15
C SER A 16 -31.06 -26.85 16.11
N PRO A 17 -32.30 -27.05 15.68
CA PRO A 17 -33.00 -26.14 14.77
C PRO A 17 -33.02 -24.70 15.26
N LYS A 18 -32.99 -24.46 16.57
CA LYS A 18 -32.90 -23.13 17.20
C LYS A 18 -31.54 -22.45 16.98
N ASP A 19 -30.43 -23.20 16.86
CA ASP A 19 -29.10 -22.64 16.63
C ASP A 19 -28.94 -22.20 15.18
N GLU A 20 -29.56 -22.91 14.25
CA GLU A 20 -29.59 -22.56 12.83
C GLU A 20 -30.47 -21.34 12.56
N GLU A 21 -31.61 -21.22 13.24
CA GLU A 21 -32.48 -20.06 13.17
C GLU A 21 -31.83 -18.81 13.79
N ASN A 22 -31.17 -18.94 14.92
CA ASN A 22 -30.39 -17.88 15.54
C ASN A 22 -29.20 -17.44 14.67
N ARG A 23 -28.52 -18.33 13.96
CA ARG A 23 -27.50 -18.01 12.96
C ARG A 23 -28.09 -17.22 11.77
N LYS A 24 -29.24 -17.66 11.24
CA LYS A 24 -29.95 -16.96 10.15
C LYS A 24 -30.44 -15.58 10.58
N VAL A 25 -30.96 -15.42 11.77
CA VAL A 25 -31.39 -14.12 12.33
C VAL A 25 -30.19 -13.21 12.57
N ARG A 26 -29.08 -13.70 13.12
CA ARG A 26 -27.85 -12.91 13.28
C ARG A 26 -27.24 -12.52 11.93
N SER A 27 -27.25 -13.41 10.93
CA SER A 27 -26.78 -13.12 9.57
C SER A 27 -27.69 -12.13 8.84
N TRP A 28 -28.99 -12.16 9.13
CA TRP A 28 -30.00 -11.24 8.56
C TRP A 28 -29.92 -9.85 9.19
N LYS A 29 -29.79 -9.77 10.52
CA LYS A 29 -29.54 -8.48 11.22
C LYS A 29 -28.23 -7.84 10.76
N SER A 30 -27.14 -8.60 10.63
CA SER A 30 -25.88 -8.06 10.14
C SER A 30 -25.94 -7.61 8.67
N ARG A 31 -26.81 -8.22 7.84
CA ARG A 31 -27.05 -7.78 6.45
C ARG A 31 -27.89 -6.52 6.38
N LYS A 32 -28.92 -6.41 7.23
CA LYS A 32 -29.78 -5.21 7.28
C LYS A 32 -29.04 -4.02 7.85
N GLU A 33 -28.25 -4.21 8.91
CA GLU A 33 -27.37 -3.18 9.45
C GLU A 33 -26.29 -2.75 8.46
N LYS A 34 -25.77 -3.66 7.61
CA LYS A 34 -24.85 -3.34 6.53
C LYS A 34 -25.49 -2.61 5.36
N SER A 35 -26.75 -2.96 5.00
CA SER A 35 -27.52 -2.24 3.98
C SER A 35 -27.84 -0.82 4.44
N ASP A 36 -28.29 -0.64 5.68
CA ASP A 36 -28.59 0.68 6.26
C ASP A 36 -27.31 1.56 6.37
N TYR A 37 -26.14 0.94 6.41
CA TYR A 37 -24.86 1.66 6.49
C TYR A 37 -24.33 2.08 5.11
N VAL A 38 -24.51 1.25 4.10
CA VAL A 38 -24.23 1.61 2.69
C VAL A 38 -25.14 2.79 2.30
N ASP A 39 -26.43 2.73 2.64
CA ASP A 39 -27.37 3.82 2.41
C ASP A 39 -27.00 5.12 3.16
N LYS A 40 -26.39 5.02 4.35
CA LYS A 40 -25.85 6.18 5.08
C LYS A 40 -24.62 6.77 4.43
N CYS A 41 -23.73 5.97 3.84
CA CYS A 41 -22.60 6.48 3.06
C CYS A 41 -23.08 7.27 1.84
N TYR A 42 -24.15 6.82 1.17
CA TYR A 42 -24.77 7.53 0.05
C TYR A 42 -25.50 8.81 0.46
N SER A 43 -26.15 8.84 1.63
CA SER A 43 -26.89 10.02 2.09
C SER A 43 -25.98 11.18 2.54
N GLN A 44 -24.74 10.90 2.86
CA GLN A 44 -23.74 11.91 3.26
C GLN A 44 -22.87 12.44 2.11
N ASN A 45 -22.97 11.83 0.92
CA ASN A 45 -22.29 12.32 -0.28
C ASN A 45 -23.33 12.45 -1.40
N PRO A 46 -24.18 13.50 -1.41
CA PRO A 46 -24.98 13.78 -2.57
C PRO A 46 -24.01 13.95 -3.73
N LYS A 47 -24.21 13.22 -4.83
CA LYS A 47 -23.45 13.34 -6.08
C LYS A 47 -23.20 14.84 -6.32
N ALA A 48 -22.08 15.34 -5.85
CA ALA A 48 -21.64 16.66 -6.20
C ALA A 48 -21.52 16.62 -7.71
N SER A 49 -22.31 17.44 -8.38
CA SER A 49 -22.23 17.70 -9.80
C SER A 49 -20.88 18.37 -10.08
N PHE A 50 -19.83 17.58 -10.02
CA PHE A 50 -18.52 17.97 -10.54
C PHE A 50 -18.63 17.92 -12.05
N GLY A 51 -18.63 19.10 -12.65
CA GLY A 51 -18.57 19.29 -14.08
C GLY A 51 -17.52 18.36 -14.68
N LEU A 52 -17.83 17.83 -15.83
CA LEU A 52 -16.96 17.00 -16.68
C LEU A 52 -15.56 17.64 -16.81
N PHE A 53 -14.67 17.32 -15.89
CA PHE A 53 -13.25 17.54 -16.10
C PHE A 53 -12.76 16.45 -17.06
N ARG A 54 -12.66 16.81 -18.35
CA ARG A 54 -12.06 15.93 -19.37
C ARG A 54 -10.57 15.77 -19.06
N LEU A 55 -9.99 14.63 -19.40
CA LEU A 55 -8.53 14.42 -19.42
C LEU A 55 -7.79 15.54 -20.21
N SER A 56 -8.52 16.25 -21.11
CA SER A 56 -8.04 17.44 -21.82
C SER A 56 -7.83 18.68 -20.95
N ASP A 57 -8.37 18.75 -19.74
CA ASP A 57 -8.26 19.92 -18.87
C ASP A 57 -6.85 20.06 -18.25
N PHE A 58 -6.03 19.02 -18.36
CA PHE A 58 -4.59 19.10 -18.07
C PHE A 58 -3.78 19.90 -19.11
N ARG A 59 -4.38 20.25 -20.28
CA ARG A 59 -3.65 20.92 -21.38
C ARG A 59 -3.63 22.45 -21.33
N THR A 60 -4.33 23.11 -20.45
CA THR A 60 -4.51 24.59 -20.51
C THR A 60 -4.05 25.38 -19.31
N LYS A 61 -3.11 24.91 -18.50
CA LYS A 61 -2.29 25.82 -17.69
C LYS A 61 -0.94 26.00 -18.37
N LYS A 62 -0.61 27.28 -18.70
CA LYS A 62 0.69 27.72 -19.21
C LYS A 62 1.82 26.90 -18.59
N ARG A 63 2.78 26.44 -19.42
CA ARG A 63 4.05 25.83 -19.00
C ARG A 63 4.71 26.66 -17.90
N THR A 64 4.30 26.49 -16.67
CA THR A 64 5.16 26.64 -15.53
C THR A 64 6.08 25.43 -15.58
N THR A 65 7.36 25.60 -15.47
CA THR A 65 8.38 24.55 -15.38
C THR A 65 7.86 23.52 -14.37
N PHE A 66 7.34 22.36 -14.87
CA PHE A 66 6.92 21.31 -13.98
C PHE A 66 8.14 20.83 -13.22
N GLU A 67 8.03 20.83 -11.92
CA GLU A 67 9.05 20.28 -11.06
C GLU A 67 9.26 18.82 -11.44
N ALA A 68 10.46 18.49 -11.93
CA ALA A 68 10.82 17.11 -12.33
C ALA A 68 11.51 16.42 -11.15
N MET A 69 11.11 15.17 -10.90
CA MET A 69 11.77 14.32 -9.92
C MET A 69 11.99 12.93 -10.54
N TYR A 70 13.26 12.50 -10.59
CA TYR A 70 13.63 11.18 -11.12
C TYR A 70 14.94 10.68 -10.51
N LEU A 71 15.10 9.37 -10.47
CA LEU A 71 16.33 8.70 -10.05
C LEU A 71 17.29 8.62 -11.24
N GLN A 72 18.47 9.23 -11.13
CA GLN A 72 19.50 9.24 -12.16
C GLN A 72 20.40 8.01 -12.08
N GLN A 73 20.81 7.65 -10.88
CA GLN A 73 21.75 6.57 -10.64
C GLN A 73 21.34 5.73 -9.44
N LEU A 74 21.58 4.43 -9.53
CA LEU A 74 21.41 3.47 -8.46
C LEU A 74 22.70 2.65 -8.34
N SER A 75 23.20 2.48 -7.13
CA SER A 75 24.24 1.48 -6.83
C SER A 75 23.81 0.62 -5.64
N VAL A 76 24.03 -0.67 -5.75
CA VAL A 76 23.75 -1.65 -4.70
C VAL A 76 24.99 -2.48 -4.44
N ILE A 77 25.26 -2.77 -3.16
CA ILE A 77 26.34 -3.65 -2.69
C ILE A 77 25.73 -4.64 -1.71
N ASN A 78 25.93 -5.94 -1.94
CA ASN A 78 25.45 -7.04 -1.11
C ASN A 78 23.95 -7.00 -0.81
N PHE A 79 23.15 -6.54 -1.78
CA PHE A 79 21.71 -6.43 -1.64
C PHE A 79 21.00 -7.62 -2.32
N LYS A 80 20.31 -8.43 -1.53
CA LYS A 80 19.60 -9.64 -1.99
C LYS A 80 20.52 -10.56 -2.80
N ASN A 81 20.32 -10.70 -4.13
CA ASN A 81 21.16 -11.52 -5.00
C ASN A 81 22.35 -10.76 -5.61
N TYR A 82 22.37 -9.42 -5.53
CA TYR A 82 23.45 -8.60 -6.08
C TYR A 82 24.66 -8.57 -5.15
N ALA A 83 25.84 -8.87 -5.67
CA ALA A 83 27.10 -8.59 -4.98
C ALA A 83 27.43 -7.10 -5.12
N GLU A 84 27.41 -6.61 -6.36
CA GLU A 84 27.56 -5.21 -6.71
C GLU A 84 26.84 -4.95 -8.03
N ALA A 85 26.16 -3.81 -8.14
CA ALA A 85 25.61 -3.34 -9.41
C ALA A 85 25.52 -1.80 -9.40
N GLY A 86 25.82 -1.18 -10.53
CA GLY A 86 25.67 0.25 -10.79
C GLY A 86 24.88 0.50 -12.06
N LEU A 87 23.90 1.40 -11.99
CA LEU A 87 22.99 1.70 -13.10
C LEU A 87 22.79 3.20 -13.26
N THR A 88 22.70 3.65 -14.51
CA THR A 88 22.29 5.01 -14.87
C THR A 88 21.00 4.95 -15.66
N PHE A 89 20.01 5.75 -15.27
CA PHE A 89 18.65 5.69 -15.79
C PHE A 89 18.31 6.93 -16.65
N SER A 90 17.36 6.73 -17.58
CA SER A 90 16.67 7.85 -18.23
C SER A 90 15.57 8.39 -17.31
N ASP A 91 15.17 9.62 -17.51
CA ASP A 91 14.03 10.25 -16.82
C ASP A 91 12.65 9.76 -17.31
N GLY A 92 12.64 8.96 -18.39
CA GLY A 92 11.46 8.30 -18.98
C GLY A 92 11.28 6.86 -18.52
N VAL A 93 11.20 5.95 -19.50
CA VAL A 93 10.91 4.53 -19.25
C VAL A 93 12.21 3.71 -19.20
N ASN A 94 12.41 2.99 -18.10
CA ASN A 94 13.53 2.08 -17.85
C ASN A 94 12.99 0.66 -17.68
N VAL A 95 13.54 -0.29 -18.43
CA VAL A 95 13.01 -1.67 -18.46
C VAL A 95 14.10 -2.67 -18.06
N PHE A 96 13.82 -3.47 -17.06
CA PHE A 96 14.65 -4.60 -16.64
C PHE A 96 14.11 -5.89 -17.24
N THR A 97 14.88 -6.56 -18.07
CA THR A 97 14.49 -7.83 -18.70
C THR A 97 15.43 -8.97 -18.29
N GLY A 98 14.91 -10.18 -18.25
CA GLY A 98 15.68 -11.39 -17.89
C GLY A 98 14.79 -12.51 -17.36
N ASN A 99 15.36 -13.67 -17.14
CA ASN A 99 14.63 -14.84 -16.64
C ASN A 99 14.03 -14.60 -15.24
N ASN A 100 13.06 -15.44 -14.87
CA ASN A 100 12.53 -15.44 -13.50
C ASN A 100 13.67 -15.76 -12.52
N GLY A 101 13.68 -15.06 -11.38
CA GLY A 101 14.73 -15.19 -10.38
C GLY A 101 16.06 -14.48 -10.71
N ALA A 102 16.19 -13.82 -11.87
CA ALA A 102 17.43 -13.11 -12.26
C ALA A 102 17.74 -11.92 -11.33
N GLY A 103 16.75 -11.34 -10.66
CA GLY A 103 16.93 -10.20 -9.75
C GLY A 103 16.21 -8.92 -10.17
N LYS A 104 15.41 -8.92 -11.23
CA LYS A 104 14.67 -7.75 -11.73
C LYS A 104 13.86 -7.04 -10.62
N THR A 105 12.99 -7.79 -9.95
CA THR A 105 12.19 -7.32 -8.81
C THR A 105 13.05 -6.76 -7.67
N ASN A 106 14.27 -7.30 -7.48
CA ASN A 106 15.18 -6.83 -6.45
C ASN A 106 15.73 -5.42 -6.74
N LEU A 107 15.87 -5.03 -8.01
CA LEU A 107 16.23 -3.66 -8.39
C LEU A 107 15.08 -2.69 -8.11
N LEU A 108 13.82 -3.07 -8.45
CA LEU A 108 12.66 -2.28 -8.08
C LEU A 108 12.56 -2.10 -6.56
N ASP A 109 12.85 -3.16 -5.80
CA ASP A 109 12.84 -3.09 -4.34
C ASP A 109 13.97 -2.20 -3.78
N ALA A 110 15.13 -2.15 -4.42
CA ALA A 110 16.19 -1.20 -4.05
C ALA A 110 15.75 0.27 -4.27
N ILE A 111 15.06 0.57 -5.38
CA ILE A 111 14.50 1.89 -5.65
C ILE A 111 13.41 2.23 -4.60
N HIS A 112 12.52 1.28 -4.32
CA HIS A 112 11.50 1.43 -3.27
C HIS A 112 12.14 1.69 -1.89
N TYR A 113 13.23 0.97 -1.59
CA TYR A 113 13.95 1.12 -0.32
C TYR A 113 14.54 2.51 -0.15
N LEU A 114 15.10 3.09 -1.22
CA LEU A 114 15.61 4.47 -1.21
C LEU A 114 14.51 5.52 -1.01
N SER A 115 13.28 5.27 -1.47
CA SER A 115 12.14 6.19 -1.34
C SER A 115 11.44 6.07 0.03
N LEU A 116 11.21 4.84 0.50
CA LEU A 116 10.34 4.56 1.66
C LEU A 116 11.08 3.95 2.85
N CYS A 117 12.40 3.95 2.84
CA CYS A 117 13.28 3.47 3.91
C CYS A 117 13.05 2.01 4.33
N LYS A 118 12.40 1.20 3.50
CA LYS A 118 12.09 -0.23 3.77
C LYS A 118 11.89 -0.99 2.48
N SER A 119 12.09 -2.32 2.54
CA SER A 119 11.71 -3.21 1.44
C SER A 119 10.20 -3.24 1.26
N TYR A 120 9.76 -3.38 0.02
CA TYR A 120 8.34 -3.59 -0.32
C TYR A 120 7.87 -4.99 0.08
N PHE A 121 8.72 -5.99 -0.13
CA PHE A 121 8.37 -7.41 0.00
C PHE A 121 8.63 -7.99 1.39
N ASN A 122 9.61 -7.45 2.12
CA ASN A 122 10.01 -8.01 3.40
C ASN A 122 10.43 -6.92 4.39
N PRO A 123 9.70 -6.77 5.52
CA PRO A 123 9.95 -5.71 6.51
C PRO A 123 11.24 -5.89 7.32
N ILE A 124 11.89 -7.06 7.24
CA ILE A 124 13.09 -7.37 8.04
C ILE A 124 14.33 -6.96 7.26
N ASP A 125 14.95 -5.85 7.65
CA ASP A 125 16.10 -5.27 6.95
C ASP A 125 17.28 -6.25 6.81
N SER A 126 17.59 -7.04 7.84
CA SER A 126 18.71 -8.00 7.82
C SER A 126 18.55 -9.14 6.81
N GLN A 127 17.31 -9.43 6.39
CA GLN A 127 17.03 -10.45 5.35
C GLN A 127 17.24 -9.93 3.94
N GLN A 128 17.49 -8.64 3.77
CA GLN A 128 17.88 -8.05 2.48
C GLN A 128 19.39 -8.16 2.23
N ILE A 129 20.19 -8.54 3.24
CA ILE A 129 21.63 -8.75 3.11
C ILE A 129 21.88 -10.01 2.29
N LYS A 130 22.73 -9.91 1.26
CA LYS A 130 23.15 -11.05 0.44
C LYS A 130 23.66 -12.19 1.31
N GLN A 131 23.34 -13.42 0.94
CA GLN A 131 23.83 -14.61 1.64
C GLN A 131 25.38 -14.61 1.67
N GLY A 132 25.95 -14.83 2.83
CA GLY A 132 27.41 -14.82 3.04
C GLY A 132 27.99 -13.42 3.30
N ALA A 133 27.19 -12.34 3.25
CA ALA A 133 27.63 -10.99 3.59
C ALA A 133 27.13 -10.54 4.97
N ASP A 134 27.80 -9.54 5.55
CA ASP A 134 27.44 -8.97 6.86
C ASP A 134 26.64 -7.69 6.77
N PHE A 135 26.61 -7.05 5.59
CA PHE A 135 25.95 -5.77 5.37
C PHE A 135 25.46 -5.66 3.93
N PHE A 136 24.57 -4.70 3.69
CA PHE A 136 24.29 -4.17 2.37
C PHE A 136 24.36 -2.65 2.35
N ILE A 137 24.62 -2.10 1.16
CA ILE A 137 24.53 -0.66 0.89
C ILE A 137 23.70 -0.45 -0.37
N ILE A 138 22.78 0.54 -0.32
CA ILE A 138 22.05 1.05 -1.49
C ILE A 138 22.33 2.54 -1.55
N THR A 139 22.74 3.06 -2.70
CA THR A 139 22.88 4.49 -2.96
C THR A 139 22.12 4.88 -4.20
N GLY A 140 21.51 6.07 -4.19
CA GLY A 140 20.82 6.63 -5.33
C GLY A 140 21.06 8.13 -5.43
N ASN A 141 21.23 8.62 -6.66
CA ASN A 141 21.25 10.03 -6.96
C ASN A 141 19.95 10.41 -7.65
N PHE A 142 19.14 11.24 -6.98
CA PHE A 142 17.89 11.77 -7.51
C PHE A 142 18.14 13.19 -8.05
N ASN A 143 17.53 13.47 -9.20
CA ASN A 143 17.33 14.87 -9.60
C ASN A 143 15.96 15.31 -9.09
N LYS A 144 15.91 16.40 -8.38
CA LYS A 144 14.66 17.03 -7.94
C LYS A 144 14.74 18.52 -8.24
N ASN A 145 13.96 18.97 -9.22
CA ASN A 145 13.93 20.39 -9.65
C ASN A 145 15.32 20.92 -10.07
N GLY A 146 16.11 20.11 -10.76
CA GLY A 146 17.46 20.46 -11.17
C GLY A 146 18.53 20.33 -10.09
N SER A 147 18.16 20.01 -8.86
CA SER A 147 19.08 19.75 -7.75
C SER A 147 19.38 18.27 -7.61
N ASN A 148 20.65 17.92 -7.45
CA ASN A 148 21.06 16.53 -7.20
C ASN A 148 20.97 16.21 -5.70
N GLU A 149 20.27 15.13 -5.38
CA GLU A 149 20.04 14.64 -4.04
C GLU A 149 20.63 13.23 -3.91
N ALA A 150 21.73 13.10 -3.19
CA ALA A 150 22.37 11.81 -2.93
C ALA A 150 21.76 11.16 -1.69
N ILE A 151 21.18 9.97 -1.87
CA ILE A 151 20.59 9.16 -0.81
C ILE A 151 21.42 7.90 -0.64
N ALA A 152 21.74 7.55 0.61
CA ALA A 152 22.46 6.33 0.94
C ALA A 152 21.81 5.62 2.12
N CYS A 153 21.61 4.32 1.96
CA CYS A 153 21.17 3.44 3.05
C CYS A 153 22.23 2.37 3.28
N SER A 154 22.60 2.14 4.52
CA SER A 154 23.41 0.98 4.92
C SER A 154 22.76 0.23 6.08
N VAL A 155 22.78 -1.09 5.97
CA VAL A 155 22.31 -2.01 6.99
C VAL A 155 23.43 -3.02 7.26
N LYS A 156 23.80 -3.14 8.54
CA LYS A 156 24.71 -4.19 9.02
C LYS A 156 24.00 -5.06 10.02
N ARG A 157 24.33 -6.38 10.03
CA ARG A 157 23.72 -7.32 10.99
C ARG A 157 23.89 -6.82 12.42
N ASN A 158 22.81 -6.92 13.19
CA ASN A 158 22.77 -6.52 14.60
C ASN A 158 23.10 -5.04 14.88
N GLN A 159 23.04 -4.18 13.87
CA GLN A 159 23.22 -2.74 14.02
C GLN A 159 21.99 -1.98 13.54
N LYS A 160 21.84 -0.76 14.05
CA LYS A 160 20.77 0.15 13.63
C LYS A 160 21.04 0.59 12.18
N LYS A 161 20.01 0.56 11.37
CA LYS A 161 20.02 1.06 9.98
C LYS A 161 20.45 2.53 9.93
N GLN A 162 21.37 2.84 9.03
CA GLN A 162 21.79 4.20 8.73
C GLN A 162 21.20 4.66 7.41
N PHE A 163 20.69 5.88 7.41
CA PHE A 163 20.13 6.51 6.21
C PHE A 163 20.61 7.95 6.12
N LYS A 164 21.17 8.33 4.96
CA LYS A 164 21.79 9.63 4.75
C LYS A 164 21.22 10.34 3.53
N ARG A 165 21.08 11.67 3.63
CA ARG A 165 20.82 12.57 2.51
C ARG A 165 21.96 13.56 2.39
N ASN A 166 22.59 13.64 1.23
CA ASN A 166 23.72 14.54 0.96
C ASN A 166 24.83 14.41 2.04
N LYS A 167 25.17 13.14 2.39
CA LYS A 167 26.17 12.76 3.41
C LYS A 167 25.77 13.06 4.86
N LYS A 168 24.59 13.66 5.12
CA LYS A 168 24.08 13.94 6.49
C LYS A 168 23.16 12.81 6.92
N ASP A 169 23.35 12.30 8.14
CA ASP A 169 22.49 11.27 8.72
C ASP A 169 21.11 11.84 9.05
N TYR A 170 20.04 11.07 8.79
CA TYR A 170 18.72 11.39 9.30
C TYR A 170 18.64 11.07 10.79
N GLN A 171 18.13 12.01 11.56
CA GLN A 171 17.79 11.76 12.97
C GLN A 171 16.54 10.87 13.06
N ARG A 172 15.58 11.09 12.18
CA ARG A 172 14.32 10.37 12.09
C ARG A 172 14.07 9.96 10.65
N LEU A 173 13.84 8.68 10.40
CA LEU A 173 13.52 8.18 9.04
C LEU A 173 12.19 8.72 8.51
N ALA A 174 11.29 9.11 9.40
CA ALA A 174 10.03 9.75 9.02
C ALA A 174 10.25 11.03 8.20
N ASP A 175 11.33 11.79 8.46
CA ASP A 175 11.64 13.03 7.75
C ASP A 175 12.06 12.81 6.29
N HIS A 176 12.36 11.57 5.90
CA HIS A 176 12.66 11.19 4.53
C HIS A 176 11.41 10.83 3.71
N ILE A 177 10.37 10.31 4.37
CA ILE A 177 9.16 9.84 3.69
C ILE A 177 8.46 11.01 2.99
N GLY A 178 8.09 10.81 1.72
CA GLY A 178 7.45 11.83 0.89
C GLY A 178 8.40 12.77 0.13
N LEU A 179 9.72 12.71 0.36
CA LEU A 179 10.68 13.51 -0.41
C LEU A 179 10.79 13.03 -1.86
N PHE A 180 10.70 11.71 -2.06
CA PHE A 180 10.76 11.04 -3.36
C PHE A 180 9.55 10.10 -3.49
N PRO A 181 8.33 10.64 -3.73
CA PRO A 181 7.13 9.82 -3.76
C PRO A 181 7.19 8.77 -4.86
N LEU A 182 6.67 7.60 -4.53
CA LEU A 182 6.78 6.42 -5.36
C LEU A 182 5.51 5.56 -5.25
N VAL A 183 5.10 5.00 -6.37
CA VAL A 183 4.06 3.97 -6.43
C VAL A 183 4.64 2.69 -7.00
N MET A 184 4.44 1.59 -6.31
CA MET A 184 4.78 0.26 -6.80
C MET A 184 3.52 -0.54 -7.08
N VAL A 185 3.48 -1.18 -8.24
CA VAL A 185 2.47 -2.15 -8.66
C VAL A 185 3.16 -3.50 -8.80
N SER A 186 2.73 -4.46 -8.01
CA SER A 186 3.31 -5.81 -7.98
C SER A 186 2.22 -6.87 -7.94
N PRO A 187 2.47 -8.10 -8.42
CA PRO A 187 1.53 -9.21 -8.26
C PRO A 187 1.12 -9.50 -6.81
N TYR A 188 1.96 -9.13 -5.84
CA TYR A 188 1.68 -9.29 -4.40
C TYR A 188 0.57 -8.34 -3.90
N ASP A 189 0.30 -7.25 -4.60
CA ASP A 189 -0.72 -6.26 -4.20
C ASP A 189 -2.14 -6.81 -4.19
N ILE A 190 -2.37 -7.98 -4.81
CA ILE A 190 -3.66 -8.65 -4.74
C ILE A 190 -4.08 -8.93 -3.29
N SER A 191 -3.12 -9.00 -2.37
CA SER A 191 -3.35 -9.12 -0.92
C SER A 191 -4.26 -8.00 -0.37
N ILE A 192 -4.21 -6.79 -0.94
CA ILE A 192 -5.08 -5.67 -0.56
C ILE A 192 -6.56 -6.05 -0.73
N ILE A 193 -6.89 -6.84 -1.76
CA ILE A 193 -8.26 -7.29 -2.04
C ILE A 193 -8.60 -8.56 -1.26
N ILE A 194 -7.70 -9.56 -1.28
CA ILE A 194 -8.03 -10.90 -0.78
C ILE A 194 -7.73 -11.12 0.70
N GLU A 195 -6.83 -10.35 1.30
CA GLU A 195 -6.45 -10.50 2.70
C GLU A 195 -7.31 -9.65 3.66
N GLY A 196 -6.85 -9.49 4.89
CA GLY A 196 -7.56 -8.78 5.95
C GLY A 196 -7.46 -7.25 5.83
N SER A 197 -8.17 -6.57 6.73
CA SER A 197 -8.16 -5.10 6.82
C SER A 197 -6.78 -4.50 7.10
N GLU A 198 -5.83 -5.28 7.59
CA GLU A 198 -4.48 -4.79 7.87
C GLU A 198 -3.77 -4.32 6.59
N GLU A 199 -3.85 -5.09 5.48
CA GLU A 199 -3.23 -4.71 4.21
C GLU A 199 -3.88 -3.44 3.63
N ARG A 200 -5.20 -3.31 3.76
CA ARG A 200 -5.93 -2.11 3.32
C ARG A 200 -5.57 -0.87 4.15
N ARG A 201 -5.40 -1.02 5.48
CA ARG A 201 -4.89 0.08 6.32
C ARG A 201 -3.46 0.46 5.96
N LYS A 202 -2.56 -0.54 5.78
CA LYS A 202 -1.18 -0.28 5.31
C LYS A 202 -1.15 0.50 4.00
N PHE A 203 -2.08 0.20 3.08
CA PHE A 203 -2.23 0.93 1.82
C PHE A 203 -2.58 2.40 2.07
N ILE A 204 -3.65 2.70 2.84
CA ILE A 204 -4.04 4.08 3.18
C ILE A 204 -2.89 4.82 3.86
N ASP A 205 -2.30 4.19 4.88
CA ASP A 205 -1.25 4.80 5.68
C ASP A 205 -0.01 5.10 4.83
N ASN A 206 0.33 4.22 3.88
CA ASN A 206 1.42 4.46 2.93
C ASN A 206 1.14 5.67 2.04
N VAL A 207 -0.09 5.79 1.51
CA VAL A 207 -0.44 6.91 0.62
C VAL A 207 -0.41 8.23 1.35
N ILE A 208 -1.09 8.33 2.50
CA ILE A 208 -1.17 9.58 3.27
C ILE A 208 0.21 9.98 3.80
N SER A 209 0.99 9.02 4.30
CA SER A 209 2.33 9.30 4.86
C SER A 209 3.32 9.88 3.83
N GLN A 210 3.14 9.63 2.54
CA GLN A 210 3.97 10.22 1.49
C GLN A 210 3.60 11.69 1.17
N THR A 211 2.53 12.22 1.74
CA THR A 211 2.06 13.59 1.51
C THR A 211 1.93 14.41 2.80
N ASP A 212 1.91 13.74 3.96
CA ASP A 212 1.64 14.37 5.26
C ASP A 212 2.52 13.78 6.36
N ASN A 213 3.63 14.46 6.67
CA ASN A 213 4.54 14.03 7.73
C ASN A 213 3.91 14.11 9.13
N TYR A 214 2.96 15.04 9.33
CA TYR A 214 2.24 15.12 10.59
C TYR A 214 1.36 13.87 10.82
N TYR A 215 0.70 13.40 9.77
CA TYR A 215 -0.03 12.12 9.82
C TYR A 215 0.89 10.96 10.18
N LEU A 216 2.06 10.88 9.56
CA LEU A 216 3.04 9.82 9.84
C LEU A 216 3.52 9.85 11.29
N ASP A 217 3.75 11.04 11.86
CA ASP A 217 4.16 11.20 13.25
C ASP A 217 3.06 10.74 14.21
N GLU A 218 1.81 11.13 13.96
CA GLU A 218 0.68 10.68 14.78
C GLU A 218 0.47 9.16 14.65
N LEU A 219 0.66 8.59 13.47
CA LEU A 219 0.55 7.15 13.25
C LEU A 219 1.64 6.36 14.00
N ILE A 220 2.88 6.85 14.00
CA ILE A 220 3.99 6.26 14.77
C ILE A 220 3.68 6.32 16.26
N ASN A 221 3.23 7.48 16.74
CA ASN A 221 2.88 7.67 18.17
C ASN A 221 1.72 6.75 18.58
N TYR A 222 0.64 6.74 17.80
CA TYR A 222 -0.53 5.88 18.03
C TYR A 222 -0.13 4.40 18.14
N ASN A 223 0.66 3.90 17.21
CA ASN A 223 1.10 2.50 17.20
C ASN A 223 1.98 2.18 18.41
N LYS A 224 2.85 3.10 18.84
CA LYS A 224 3.67 2.93 20.05
C LYS A 224 2.79 2.84 21.30
N VAL A 225 1.84 3.75 21.45
CA VAL A 225 0.91 3.76 22.60
C VAL A 225 0.03 2.52 22.59
N LEU A 226 -0.46 2.09 21.42
CA LEU A 226 -1.26 0.87 21.27
C LEU A 226 -0.50 -0.38 21.75
N VAL A 227 0.78 -0.49 21.40
CA VAL A 227 1.64 -1.59 21.86
C VAL A 227 1.78 -1.55 23.39
N ASN A 228 2.01 -0.39 23.97
CA ASN A 228 2.15 -0.23 25.42
C ASN A 228 0.85 -0.55 26.18
N ARG A 229 -0.30 -0.05 25.67
CA ARG A 229 -1.63 -0.36 26.23
C ARG A 229 -1.92 -1.86 26.18
N ASN A 230 -1.62 -2.51 25.07
CA ASN A 230 -1.80 -3.96 24.93
C ASN A 230 -0.85 -4.75 25.87
N ALA A 231 0.38 -4.28 26.09
CA ALA A 231 1.29 -4.87 27.05
C ALA A 231 0.74 -4.73 28.50
N LEU A 232 0.15 -3.58 28.84
CA LEU A 232 -0.50 -3.38 30.14
C LEU A 232 -1.71 -4.32 30.30
N LEU A 233 -2.55 -4.48 29.28
CA LEU A 233 -3.68 -5.42 29.32
C LEU A 233 -3.23 -6.87 29.58
N LYS A 234 -2.14 -7.31 28.95
CA LYS A 234 -1.53 -8.63 29.23
C LYS A 234 -1.02 -8.73 30.66
N GLN A 235 -0.30 -7.72 31.13
CA GLN A 235 0.20 -7.68 32.51
C GLN A 235 -0.95 -7.75 33.53
N ILE A 236 -2.07 -7.09 33.27
CA ILE A 236 -3.27 -7.16 34.11
C ILE A 236 -3.82 -8.58 34.14
N ALA A 237 -3.89 -9.26 32.99
CA ALA A 237 -4.36 -10.65 32.90
C ALA A 237 -3.44 -11.59 33.70
N ASP A 238 -2.13 -11.45 33.58
CA ASP A 238 -1.12 -12.27 34.25
C ASP A 238 -1.07 -12.06 35.78
N THR A 239 -1.22 -10.80 36.22
CA THR A 239 -0.97 -10.44 37.65
C THR A 239 -2.25 -10.18 38.44
N GLY A 240 -3.39 -9.99 37.77
CA GLY A 240 -4.63 -9.50 38.39
C GLY A 240 -4.60 -8.06 38.89
N ARG A 241 -3.48 -7.35 38.74
CA ARG A 241 -3.30 -5.97 39.23
C ARG A 241 -3.72 -4.99 38.15
N TYR A 242 -4.76 -4.22 38.41
CA TYR A 242 -5.26 -3.17 37.52
C TYR A 242 -4.91 -1.79 38.09
N ASP A 243 -4.19 -1.00 37.28
CA ASP A 243 -3.89 0.40 37.57
C ASP A 243 -4.75 1.29 36.64
N PRO A 244 -5.86 1.86 37.17
CA PRO A 244 -6.74 2.71 36.39
C PRO A 244 -6.05 3.97 35.84
N ALA A 245 -5.17 4.59 36.64
CA ALA A 245 -4.52 5.84 36.25
C ALA A 245 -3.54 5.62 35.09
N LEU A 246 -2.79 4.54 35.10
CA LEU A 246 -1.89 4.20 33.99
C LEU A 246 -2.67 3.84 32.71
N MET A 247 -3.80 3.16 32.85
CA MET A 247 -4.67 2.86 31.70
C MET A 247 -5.25 4.14 31.08
N GLU A 248 -5.71 5.08 31.92
CA GLU A 248 -6.25 6.37 31.48
C GLU A 248 -5.22 7.18 30.69
N VAL A 249 -3.96 7.21 31.13
CA VAL A 249 -2.86 7.88 30.40
C VAL A 249 -2.70 7.31 28.99
N TYR A 250 -2.76 5.98 28.80
CA TYR A 250 -2.69 5.38 27.47
C TYR A 250 -3.95 5.65 26.65
N ASP A 251 -5.12 5.63 27.29
CA ASP A 251 -6.39 5.91 26.60
C ASP A 251 -6.42 7.35 26.09
N GLU A 252 -6.02 8.35 26.89
CA GLU A 252 -5.92 9.75 26.48
C GLU A 252 -4.98 9.94 25.28
N GLN A 253 -3.80 9.29 25.31
CA GLN A 253 -2.84 9.38 24.20
C GLN A 253 -3.36 8.71 22.93
N LEU A 254 -4.07 7.57 23.04
CA LEU A 254 -4.72 6.92 21.89
C LEU A 254 -5.83 7.78 21.30
N ILE A 255 -6.65 8.39 22.17
CA ILE A 255 -7.73 9.28 21.75
C ILE A 255 -7.17 10.48 20.99
N ALA A 256 -6.15 11.14 21.55
CA ALA A 256 -5.55 12.33 20.95
C ALA A 256 -4.95 12.07 19.56
N SER A 257 -4.15 11.01 19.43
CA SER A 257 -3.54 10.66 18.14
C SER A 257 -4.57 10.02 17.19
N GLY A 258 -5.45 9.15 17.70
CA GLY A 258 -6.44 8.43 16.91
C GLY A 258 -7.46 9.33 16.25
N ALA A 259 -7.95 10.38 16.96
CA ALA A 259 -8.86 11.38 16.40
C ALA A 259 -8.24 12.12 15.20
N LYS A 260 -6.97 12.53 15.31
CA LYS A 260 -6.25 13.20 14.22
C LYS A 260 -6.06 12.30 13.01
N ILE A 261 -5.69 11.04 13.22
CA ILE A 261 -5.53 10.05 12.15
C ILE A 261 -6.88 9.78 11.47
N PHE A 262 -7.95 9.63 12.24
CA PHE A 262 -9.30 9.43 11.72
C PHE A 262 -9.73 10.57 10.79
N GLU A 263 -9.60 11.82 11.24
CA GLU A 263 -9.98 12.98 10.42
C GLU A 263 -9.16 13.09 9.13
N LYS A 264 -7.86 12.77 9.17
CA LYS A 264 -7.02 12.72 7.98
C LYS A 264 -7.44 11.60 7.01
N ARG A 265 -7.74 10.40 7.52
CA ARG A 265 -8.24 9.29 6.68
C ARG A 265 -9.59 9.62 6.06
N LYS A 266 -10.51 10.22 6.82
CA LYS A 266 -11.82 10.66 6.32
C LYS A 266 -11.69 11.70 5.20
N THR A 267 -10.84 12.71 5.39
CA THR A 267 -10.57 13.74 4.38
C THR A 267 -9.91 13.13 3.13
N PHE A 268 -8.93 12.26 3.32
CA PHE A 268 -8.28 11.52 2.23
C PHE A 268 -9.30 10.74 1.40
N MET A 269 -10.14 9.94 2.04
CA MET A 269 -11.15 9.13 1.35
C MET A 269 -12.17 9.98 0.58
N GLY A 270 -12.55 11.14 1.10
CA GLY A 270 -13.45 12.07 0.40
C GLY A 270 -12.91 12.54 -0.96
N SER A 271 -11.58 12.67 -1.11
CA SER A 271 -10.95 13.03 -2.39
C SER A 271 -10.50 11.82 -3.21
N PHE A 272 -10.03 10.78 -2.54
CA PHE A 272 -9.44 9.59 -3.18
C PHE A 272 -10.47 8.75 -3.94
N THR A 273 -11.67 8.59 -3.40
CA THR A 273 -12.74 7.79 -4.03
C THR A 273 -13.05 8.30 -5.44
N GLY A 274 -13.25 9.61 -5.62
CA GLY A 274 -13.52 10.16 -6.94
C GLY A 274 -12.34 10.05 -7.94
N ILE A 275 -11.09 9.98 -7.43
CA ILE A 275 -9.92 9.70 -8.28
C ILE A 275 -9.93 8.23 -8.69
N PHE A 276 -10.21 7.32 -7.76
CA PHE A 276 -10.33 5.89 -8.00
C PHE A 276 -11.41 5.57 -9.03
N ASP A 277 -12.61 6.14 -8.86
CA ASP A 277 -13.74 5.90 -9.78
C ASP A 277 -13.38 6.25 -11.23
N ARG A 278 -12.73 7.38 -11.47
CA ARG A 278 -12.26 7.76 -12.82
C ARG A 278 -11.30 6.75 -13.42
N HIS A 279 -10.32 6.26 -12.63
CA HIS A 279 -9.39 5.26 -13.15
C HIS A 279 -10.04 3.92 -13.38
N TYR A 280 -10.99 3.52 -12.53
CA TYR A 280 -11.71 2.27 -12.74
C TYR A 280 -12.62 2.33 -13.96
N SER A 281 -13.40 3.39 -14.12
CA SER A 281 -14.22 3.65 -15.33
C SER A 281 -13.39 3.60 -16.60
N PHE A 282 -12.23 4.25 -16.61
CA PHE A 282 -11.30 4.20 -17.74
C PHE A 282 -10.83 2.76 -18.06
N LEU A 283 -10.51 1.95 -17.03
CA LEU A 283 -10.02 0.58 -17.24
C LEU A 283 -11.11 -0.40 -17.63
N SER A 284 -12.36 -0.20 -17.18
CA SER A 284 -13.51 -1.09 -17.42
C SER A 284 -14.43 -0.64 -18.53
N ASP A 285 -14.14 0.51 -19.22
CA ASP A 285 -15.03 1.14 -20.21
C ASP A 285 -16.44 1.40 -19.64
N ASP A 286 -16.54 1.82 -18.38
CA ASP A 286 -17.78 2.05 -17.64
C ASP A 286 -18.73 0.83 -17.57
N ALA A 287 -18.20 -0.38 -17.80
CA ALA A 287 -19.00 -1.60 -17.86
C ALA A 287 -19.40 -2.17 -16.48
N GLU A 288 -18.77 -1.70 -15.43
CA GLU A 288 -18.89 -2.30 -14.09
C GLU A 288 -19.07 -1.24 -13.00
N GLU A 289 -20.02 -1.47 -12.11
CA GLU A 289 -20.24 -0.64 -10.94
C GLU A 289 -19.44 -1.16 -9.73
N VAL A 290 -18.49 -0.35 -9.28
CA VAL A 290 -17.66 -0.66 -8.10
C VAL A 290 -17.74 0.46 -7.08
N GLU A 291 -17.46 0.12 -5.83
CA GLU A 291 -17.44 1.08 -4.73
C GLU A 291 -16.22 0.87 -3.84
N LEU A 292 -15.70 1.98 -3.34
CA LEU A 292 -14.62 2.07 -2.37
C LEU A 292 -15.11 2.88 -1.17
N CYS A 293 -15.41 2.21 -0.05
CA CYS A 293 -15.92 2.84 1.16
C CYS A 293 -14.93 2.70 2.33
N TYR A 294 -14.83 3.76 3.14
CA TYR A 294 -14.10 3.74 4.40
C TYR A 294 -15.01 3.36 5.55
N GLU A 295 -14.65 2.33 6.30
CA GLU A 295 -15.35 1.84 7.47
C GLU A 295 -14.52 2.12 8.73
N SER A 296 -15.12 2.82 9.70
CA SER A 296 -14.51 3.09 11.00
C SER A 296 -15.59 3.19 12.08
N GLN A 297 -15.29 2.69 13.27
CA GLN A 297 -16.15 2.84 14.44
C GLN A 297 -16.31 4.34 14.83
N LEU A 298 -15.32 5.17 14.51
CA LEU A 298 -15.31 6.59 14.82
C LEU A 298 -16.21 7.43 13.91
N LEU A 299 -16.85 6.82 12.90
CA LEU A 299 -17.88 7.50 12.09
C LEU A 299 -19.20 7.68 12.87
N THR A 300 -19.46 6.80 13.82
CA THR A 300 -20.74 6.76 14.58
C THR A 300 -20.57 7.05 16.07
N ASP A 301 -19.42 6.73 16.64
CA ASP A 301 -19.17 6.79 18.08
C ASP A 301 -17.94 7.64 18.38
N ASP A 302 -17.87 8.27 19.55
CA ASP A 302 -16.67 8.94 20.02
C ASP A 302 -15.63 7.92 20.54
N PHE A 303 -14.35 8.25 20.40
CA PHE A 303 -13.30 7.29 20.72
C PHE A 303 -13.17 7.00 22.23
N ALA A 304 -13.41 7.99 23.08
CA ALA A 304 -13.37 7.82 24.54
C ALA A 304 -14.47 6.87 25.01
N GLY A 305 -15.70 7.09 24.52
CA GLY A 305 -16.83 6.21 24.79
C GLY A 305 -16.60 4.78 24.29
N LEU A 306 -15.98 4.61 23.11
CA LEU A 306 -15.62 3.29 22.59
C LEU A 306 -14.60 2.56 23.46
N LEU A 307 -13.54 3.21 23.93
CA LEU A 307 -12.54 2.58 24.80
C LEU A 307 -13.16 2.19 26.13
N LYS A 308 -13.95 3.07 26.75
CA LYS A 308 -14.67 2.79 27.99
C LYS A 308 -15.65 1.62 27.86
N LYS A 309 -16.46 1.61 26.79
CA LYS A 309 -17.43 0.55 26.51
C LYS A 309 -16.78 -0.83 26.28
N ASN A 310 -15.58 -0.83 25.71
CA ASN A 310 -14.88 -2.06 25.36
C ASN A 310 -13.86 -2.51 26.41
N MET A 311 -13.70 -1.83 27.57
CA MET A 311 -12.66 -2.11 28.56
C MET A 311 -12.70 -3.57 29.05
N GLU A 312 -13.86 -4.09 29.41
CA GLU A 312 -14.01 -5.49 29.86
C GLU A 312 -13.64 -6.50 28.74
N ARG A 313 -14.03 -6.19 27.51
CA ARG A 313 -13.66 -6.98 26.34
C ARG A 313 -12.15 -6.93 26.08
N ASP A 314 -11.55 -5.75 26.19
CA ASP A 314 -10.11 -5.56 26.01
C ASP A 314 -9.29 -6.33 27.04
N ARG A 315 -9.73 -6.34 28.29
CA ARG A 315 -9.13 -7.14 29.37
C ARG A 315 -9.21 -8.63 29.09
N PHE A 316 -10.40 -9.10 28.64
CA PHE A 316 -10.59 -10.51 28.28
C PHE A 316 -9.75 -10.93 27.07
N LEU A 317 -9.62 -10.06 26.05
CA LEU A 317 -8.87 -10.35 24.83
C LEU A 317 -7.37 -9.99 24.94
N GLU A 318 -6.95 -9.38 26.05
CA GLU A 318 -5.58 -8.89 26.29
C GLU A 318 -5.11 -7.91 25.18
N ARG A 319 -6.04 -7.23 24.54
CA ARG A 319 -5.76 -6.30 23.44
C ARG A 319 -6.87 -5.29 23.22
N THR A 320 -6.51 -4.14 22.71
CA THR A 320 -7.44 -3.07 22.33
C THR A 320 -8.33 -3.51 21.17
N SER A 321 -9.64 -3.44 21.34
CA SER A 321 -10.63 -3.89 20.36
C SER A 321 -11.37 -2.77 19.64
N ALA A 322 -11.14 -1.50 20.00
CA ALA A 322 -11.75 -0.32 19.40
C ALA A 322 -10.71 0.73 19.00
N GLY A 323 -10.95 1.46 17.91
CA GLY A 323 -10.10 2.54 17.42
C GLY A 323 -9.62 2.36 15.99
N ILE A 324 -8.81 3.30 15.48
CA ILE A 324 -8.40 3.42 14.07
C ILE A 324 -7.61 2.20 13.54
N HIS A 325 -7.04 1.40 14.40
CA HIS A 325 -6.39 0.12 14.04
C HIS A 325 -7.39 -1.00 13.74
N LYS A 326 -8.70 -0.71 13.84
CA LYS A 326 -9.80 -1.59 13.42
C LYS A 326 -10.51 -1.09 12.17
N ASP A 327 -10.14 0.07 11.66
CA ASP A 327 -10.70 0.60 10.41
C ASP A 327 -10.50 -0.36 9.24
N ASP A 328 -11.37 -0.24 8.24
CA ASP A 328 -11.28 -1.02 7.02
C ASP A 328 -11.63 -0.18 5.77
N LEU A 329 -11.26 -0.70 4.60
CA LEU A 329 -11.81 -0.30 3.31
C LEU A 329 -12.69 -1.42 2.77
N LEU A 330 -13.92 -1.09 2.46
CA LEU A 330 -14.84 -2.01 1.80
C LEU A 330 -14.74 -1.83 0.29
N PHE A 331 -14.50 -2.93 -0.40
CA PHE A 331 -14.44 -3.01 -1.85
C PHE A 331 -15.62 -3.82 -2.35
N THR A 332 -16.48 -3.20 -3.15
CA THR A 332 -17.65 -3.87 -3.71
C THR A 332 -17.68 -3.81 -5.22
N ILE A 333 -18.40 -4.74 -5.83
CA ILE A 333 -18.78 -4.78 -7.23
C ILE A 333 -20.27 -5.15 -7.29
N HIS A 334 -21.07 -4.30 -7.95
CA HIS A 334 -22.54 -4.44 -7.96
C HIS A 334 -23.13 -4.67 -6.55
N GLY A 335 -22.65 -3.91 -5.56
CA GLY A 335 -23.06 -4.03 -4.16
C GLY A 335 -22.57 -5.27 -3.42
N MET A 336 -21.80 -6.17 -4.06
CA MET A 336 -21.30 -7.40 -3.48
C MET A 336 -19.78 -7.33 -3.18
N PRO A 337 -19.28 -7.97 -2.09
CA PRO A 337 -17.86 -7.93 -1.77
C PRO A 337 -16.94 -8.38 -2.90
N MET A 338 -16.05 -7.51 -3.39
CA MET A 338 -15.10 -7.76 -4.47
C MET A 338 -14.27 -9.04 -4.26
N LYS A 339 -13.84 -9.31 -3.04
CA LYS A 339 -13.07 -10.51 -2.68
C LYS A 339 -13.77 -11.83 -3.06
N LYS A 340 -15.09 -11.88 -2.95
CA LYS A 340 -15.87 -13.12 -3.14
C LYS A 340 -16.53 -13.20 -4.52
N PHE A 341 -16.95 -12.08 -5.07
CA PHE A 341 -17.81 -12.02 -6.23
C PHE A 341 -17.11 -11.43 -7.46
N GLY A 342 -16.02 -10.69 -7.27
CA GLY A 342 -15.22 -10.19 -8.39
C GLY A 342 -14.45 -11.33 -9.08
N SER A 343 -14.53 -11.40 -10.41
CA SER A 343 -13.65 -12.27 -11.20
C SER A 343 -12.17 -11.86 -11.02
N GLN A 344 -11.25 -12.75 -11.37
CA GLN A 344 -9.82 -12.43 -11.29
C GLN A 344 -9.45 -11.20 -12.14
N GLY A 345 -10.09 -11.04 -13.31
CA GLY A 345 -9.91 -9.86 -14.17
C GLY A 345 -10.40 -8.58 -13.49
N GLN A 346 -11.58 -8.61 -12.88
CA GLN A 346 -12.17 -7.50 -12.15
C GLN A 346 -11.33 -7.10 -10.93
N GLN A 347 -10.86 -8.08 -10.15
CA GLN A 347 -9.96 -7.84 -9.02
C GLN A 347 -8.65 -7.16 -9.45
N LYS A 348 -8.09 -7.58 -10.58
CA LYS A 348 -6.88 -6.95 -11.16
C LYS A 348 -7.15 -5.52 -11.64
N SER A 349 -8.29 -5.29 -12.33
CA SER A 349 -8.70 -3.94 -12.74
C SER A 349 -8.84 -3.03 -11.53
N PHE A 350 -9.51 -3.52 -10.48
CA PHE A 350 -9.70 -2.79 -9.24
C PHE A 350 -8.37 -2.41 -8.61
N LEU A 351 -7.44 -3.37 -8.53
CA LEU A 351 -6.11 -3.13 -7.99
C LEU A 351 -5.33 -2.09 -8.80
N ILE A 352 -5.34 -2.20 -10.12
CA ILE A 352 -4.66 -1.22 -10.99
C ILE A 352 -5.28 0.15 -10.85
N ALA A 353 -6.61 0.26 -10.86
CA ALA A 353 -7.30 1.53 -10.62
C ALA A 353 -6.91 2.13 -9.26
N LEU A 354 -6.81 1.31 -8.21
CA LEU A 354 -6.39 1.73 -6.88
C LEU A 354 -4.97 2.31 -6.87
N LYS A 355 -4.04 1.67 -7.59
CA LYS A 355 -2.64 2.12 -7.71
C LYS A 355 -2.49 3.36 -8.60
N LEU A 356 -3.27 3.45 -9.68
CA LEU A 356 -3.32 4.65 -10.52
C LEU A 356 -3.93 5.83 -9.77
N ALA A 357 -4.95 5.57 -8.94
CA ALA A 357 -5.52 6.57 -8.04
C ALA A 357 -4.49 7.05 -6.99
N GLN A 358 -3.71 6.12 -6.41
CA GLN A 358 -2.57 6.46 -5.55
C GLN A 358 -1.60 7.39 -6.26
N TYR A 359 -1.20 7.04 -7.49
CA TYR A 359 -0.29 7.86 -8.30
C TYR A 359 -0.83 9.28 -8.53
N SER A 360 -2.08 9.36 -8.98
CA SER A 360 -2.74 10.64 -9.26
C SER A 360 -2.91 11.49 -8.00
N PHE A 361 -3.25 10.87 -6.87
CA PHE A 361 -3.35 11.56 -5.57
C PHE A 361 -2.00 12.12 -5.14
N LEU A 362 -0.93 11.32 -5.17
CA LEU A 362 0.42 11.76 -4.83
C LEU A 362 0.88 12.91 -5.73
N TYR A 363 0.60 12.84 -7.03
CA TYR A 363 0.92 13.91 -7.96
C TYR A 363 0.18 15.21 -7.63
N GLN A 364 -1.13 15.13 -7.34
CA GLN A 364 -1.94 16.30 -6.98
C GLN A 364 -1.47 16.97 -5.70
N GLN A 365 -1.04 16.18 -4.71
CA GLN A 365 -0.59 16.70 -3.42
C GLN A 365 0.82 17.28 -3.47
N ASN A 366 1.74 16.63 -4.20
CA ASN A 366 3.15 17.02 -4.22
C ASN A 366 3.50 18.03 -5.33
N GLY A 367 2.65 18.18 -6.36
CA GLY A 367 2.89 19.08 -7.51
C GLY A 367 3.88 18.54 -8.55
N PHE A 368 4.51 17.40 -8.32
CA PHE A 368 5.40 16.70 -9.24
C PHE A 368 5.08 15.21 -9.32
N LYS A 369 5.43 14.60 -10.44
CA LYS A 369 5.07 13.20 -10.74
C LYS A 369 5.88 12.23 -9.89
N PRO A 370 5.23 11.26 -9.19
CA PRO A 370 5.91 10.17 -8.49
C PRO A 370 6.68 9.26 -9.45
N ILE A 371 7.64 8.51 -8.94
CA ILE A 371 8.23 7.37 -9.66
C ILE A 371 7.22 6.23 -9.68
N LEU A 372 7.07 5.57 -10.85
CA LEU A 372 6.19 4.41 -11.01
C LEU A 372 7.02 3.14 -11.23
N LEU A 373 6.83 2.14 -10.35
CA LEU A 373 7.44 0.83 -10.46
C LEU A 373 6.39 -0.20 -10.85
N LEU A 374 6.60 -0.93 -11.95
CA LEU A 374 5.70 -1.95 -12.50
C LEU A 374 6.42 -3.30 -12.54
N ASP A 375 6.05 -4.20 -11.60
CA ASP A 375 6.68 -5.52 -11.50
C ASP A 375 5.84 -6.58 -12.22
N ASP A 376 6.42 -7.22 -13.25
CA ASP A 376 5.82 -8.29 -14.06
C ASP A 376 4.36 -8.00 -14.51
N ILE A 377 4.09 -6.74 -14.88
CA ILE A 377 2.72 -6.25 -15.13
C ILE A 377 2.11 -6.88 -16.38
N PHE A 378 2.89 -7.12 -17.44
CA PHE A 378 2.39 -7.62 -18.72
C PHE A 378 1.91 -9.08 -18.66
N ASP A 379 2.44 -9.90 -17.76
CA ASP A 379 2.01 -11.28 -17.57
C ASP A 379 0.71 -11.40 -16.76
N LYS A 380 0.29 -10.32 -16.13
CA LYS A 380 -0.84 -10.32 -15.18
C LYS A 380 -2.08 -9.63 -15.68
N LEU A 381 -1.97 -8.84 -16.76
CA LEU A 381 -3.08 -8.11 -17.38
C LEU A 381 -3.45 -8.75 -18.71
N ASP A 382 -4.71 -8.57 -19.12
CA ASP A 382 -5.13 -8.82 -20.47
C ASP A 382 -4.66 -7.69 -21.43
N ASP A 383 -4.69 -7.97 -22.71
CA ASP A 383 -4.20 -7.07 -23.75
C ASP A 383 -4.88 -5.70 -23.74
N GLN A 384 -6.18 -5.64 -23.39
CA GLN A 384 -6.94 -4.40 -23.35
C GLN A 384 -6.43 -3.47 -22.24
N ARG A 385 -6.20 -4.01 -21.05
CA ARG A 385 -5.68 -3.24 -19.91
C ARG A 385 -4.23 -2.84 -20.11
N VAL A 386 -3.43 -3.73 -20.69
CA VAL A 386 -2.05 -3.39 -21.11
C VAL A 386 -2.08 -2.22 -22.08
N THR A 387 -2.95 -2.26 -23.11
CA THR A 387 -3.07 -1.17 -24.09
C THR A 387 -3.44 0.16 -23.43
N LYS A 388 -4.39 0.17 -22.50
CA LYS A 388 -4.77 1.39 -21.76
C LYS A 388 -3.65 1.95 -20.92
N LEU A 389 -2.91 1.08 -20.21
CA LEU A 389 -1.73 1.51 -19.43
C LEU A 389 -0.65 2.08 -20.34
N MET A 390 -0.42 1.46 -21.50
CA MET A 390 0.52 1.94 -22.51
C MET A 390 0.12 3.29 -23.10
N GLN A 391 -1.18 3.52 -23.34
CA GLN A 391 -1.68 4.83 -23.74
C GLN A 391 -1.37 5.91 -22.71
N MET A 392 -1.53 5.62 -21.43
CA MET A 392 -1.16 6.57 -20.36
C MET A 392 0.34 6.87 -20.36
N ILE A 393 1.20 5.87 -20.62
CA ILE A 393 2.65 6.06 -20.72
C ILE A 393 2.98 6.93 -21.95
N SER A 394 2.38 6.62 -23.11
CA SER A 394 2.57 7.37 -24.35
C SER A 394 2.10 8.82 -24.26
N ASN A 395 1.04 9.08 -23.50
CA ASN A 395 0.53 10.43 -23.24
C ASN A 395 1.40 11.22 -22.25
N HIS A 396 2.49 10.65 -21.76
CA HIS A 396 3.31 11.23 -20.70
C HIS A 396 2.53 11.54 -19.42
N ASP A 397 1.50 10.74 -19.09
CA ASP A 397 0.74 10.91 -17.86
C ASP A 397 1.59 10.59 -16.63
N PHE A 398 2.60 9.73 -16.78
CA PHE A 398 3.57 9.37 -15.75
C PHE A 398 4.86 10.19 -15.84
N GLY A 399 5.62 10.21 -14.73
CA GLY A 399 7.02 10.64 -14.68
C GLY A 399 7.96 9.50 -15.09
N GLN A 400 9.03 9.29 -14.31
CA GLN A 400 9.92 8.16 -14.54
C GLN A 400 9.21 6.84 -14.22
N VAL A 401 9.34 5.86 -15.13
CA VAL A 401 8.73 4.54 -15.02
C VAL A 401 9.81 3.47 -15.06
N PHE A 402 9.72 2.50 -14.15
CA PHE A 402 10.53 1.29 -14.16
C PHE A 402 9.65 0.07 -14.35
N ILE A 403 10.01 -0.81 -15.27
CA ILE A 403 9.22 -1.98 -15.63
C ILE A 403 10.10 -3.21 -15.58
N THR A 404 9.58 -4.33 -15.07
CA THR A 404 10.22 -5.64 -15.18
C THR A 404 9.44 -6.52 -16.14
N ASP A 405 10.14 -7.31 -16.95
CA ASP A 405 9.55 -8.31 -17.85
C ASP A 405 10.52 -9.45 -18.12
N THR A 406 9.99 -10.61 -18.48
CA THR A 406 10.79 -11.77 -18.90
C THR A 406 11.13 -11.77 -20.39
N ASN A 407 10.33 -11.06 -21.23
CA ASN A 407 10.39 -11.14 -22.69
C ASN A 407 10.80 -9.80 -23.32
N VAL A 408 12.06 -9.72 -23.74
CA VAL A 408 12.64 -8.55 -24.42
C VAL A 408 11.88 -8.19 -25.72
N SER A 409 11.52 -9.20 -26.51
CA SER A 409 10.87 -8.97 -27.82
C SER A 409 9.46 -8.37 -27.64
N ARG A 410 8.70 -8.87 -26.64
CA ARG A 410 7.39 -8.34 -26.28
C ARG A 410 7.50 -6.86 -25.88
N VAL A 411 8.41 -6.54 -24.96
CA VAL A 411 8.63 -5.17 -24.49
C VAL A 411 8.95 -4.24 -25.66
N LYS A 412 9.93 -4.60 -26.49
CA LYS A 412 10.31 -3.80 -27.67
C LYS A 412 9.13 -3.60 -28.62
N SER A 413 8.36 -4.65 -28.89
CA SER A 413 7.18 -4.56 -29.77
C SER A 413 6.12 -3.58 -29.20
N ILE A 414 5.82 -3.68 -27.90
CA ILE A 414 4.85 -2.81 -27.25
C ILE A 414 5.30 -1.34 -27.30
N PHE A 415 6.53 -1.04 -26.90
CA PHE A 415 7.02 0.35 -26.83
C PHE A 415 7.25 0.96 -28.22
N ASN A 416 7.71 0.18 -29.20
CA ASN A 416 7.79 0.63 -30.60
C ASN A 416 6.40 0.98 -31.16
N ALA A 417 5.37 0.20 -30.84
CA ALA A 417 4.01 0.45 -31.32
C ALA A 417 3.41 1.77 -30.80
N ILE A 418 3.83 2.22 -29.61
CA ILE A 418 3.39 3.49 -29.01
C ILE A 418 4.37 4.64 -29.20
N GLY A 419 5.52 4.41 -29.89
CA GLY A 419 6.51 5.45 -30.18
C GLY A 419 7.22 6.03 -28.94
N VAL A 420 7.44 5.22 -27.90
CA VAL A 420 8.10 5.60 -26.66
C VAL A 420 9.49 4.97 -26.59
N ASP A 421 10.51 5.79 -26.39
CA ASP A 421 11.89 5.33 -26.17
C ASP A 421 12.04 4.68 -24.81
N ILE A 422 12.79 3.58 -24.75
CA ILE A 422 13.06 2.84 -23.53
C ILE A 422 14.58 2.68 -23.28
N ASN A 423 14.97 2.79 -22.03
CA ASN A 423 16.31 2.37 -21.58
C ASN A 423 16.24 0.92 -21.10
N LEU A 424 16.89 0.01 -21.81
CA LEU A 424 16.75 -1.44 -21.62
C LEU A 424 17.97 -2.05 -20.93
N PHE A 425 17.75 -2.69 -19.80
CA PHE A 425 18.75 -3.43 -19.03
C PHE A 425 18.46 -4.93 -19.08
N LYS A 426 19.48 -5.73 -19.38
CA LYS A 426 19.39 -7.19 -19.31
C LYS A 426 19.96 -7.66 -17.98
N VAL A 427 19.15 -8.37 -17.21
CA VAL A 427 19.51 -8.88 -15.88
C VAL A 427 19.70 -10.39 -15.95
N LYS A 428 20.86 -10.86 -15.47
CA LYS A 428 21.22 -12.28 -15.47
C LYS A 428 21.96 -12.64 -14.17
N GLY A 429 21.27 -13.32 -13.24
CA GLY A 429 21.90 -13.88 -12.03
C GLY A 429 22.56 -12.86 -11.08
N GLY A 430 22.05 -11.61 -11.04
CA GLY A 430 22.65 -10.53 -10.26
C GLY A 430 23.72 -9.73 -11.01
N GLU A 431 23.91 -9.97 -12.29
CA GLU A 431 24.71 -9.15 -13.22
C GLU A 431 23.81 -8.40 -14.18
N ILE A 432 24.25 -7.25 -14.68
CA ILE A 432 23.46 -6.37 -15.53
C ILE A 432 24.29 -5.97 -16.74
N ASP A 433 23.73 -6.24 -17.93
CA ASP A 433 24.21 -5.74 -19.21
C ASP A 433 23.29 -4.57 -19.62
N ALA A 434 23.85 -3.40 -19.86
CA ALA A 434 23.14 -2.17 -20.27
C ALA A 434 23.22 -1.95 -21.78
#